data_c7e0e55c5047e8b612efc9cbcd5e44b1
#
_entry.id   c7e0e55c5047e8b612efc9cbcd5e44b1
#
_cell.length_a   1.000
_cell.length_b   1.000
_cell.length_c   1.000
_cell.angle_alpha   90.00
_cell.angle_beta   90.00
_cell.angle_gamma   90.00
#
_symmetry.space_group_name_H-M   'P 1'
#
loop_
_entity.id
_entity.type
_entity.pdbx_description
1 polymer ?
#
loop_
_entity_poly.entity_id
_entity_poly.type
_entity_poly.pdbx_seq_one_letter_code
_entity_poly.pdbx_strand_id
1 'polypeptide(L)'
;MAIVLASQSPRRQELLAHIGVEGFKTLSLDIDESYPEGLSPEDTVRYIAKKKCDAAAALCAPDDLIITADTMVFLDNDRLGKPRDEEDALRMLRALSGRGHTVCTGVSVRRGAQEERFAVSTRVFFRPMTDDEIRAYIKTGEPMDKAGAYGVQSRGALFVERIDGDFFNVMGLPVEQLGLVLARFGVKLL
;
A
#
# COMPACT_ATOMS: atom_id res chain seq x y z
N MET A 1 -5.67 -11.80 -23.01
CA MET A 1 -5.63 -10.68 -22.03
C MET A 1 -5.92 -11.23 -20.66
N ALA A 2 -4.99 -11.17 -19.75
CA ALA A 2 -5.20 -11.48 -18.34
C ALA A 2 -5.05 -10.18 -17.52
N ILE A 3 -5.67 -10.14 -16.34
CA ILE A 3 -5.37 -9.11 -15.33
C ILE A 3 -4.28 -9.67 -14.43
N VAL A 4 -3.22 -8.92 -14.21
CA VAL A 4 -2.06 -9.33 -13.42
C VAL A 4 -1.86 -8.33 -12.28
N LEU A 5 -2.03 -8.78 -11.04
CA LEU A 5 -1.63 -8.03 -9.86
C LEU A 5 -0.18 -8.38 -9.52
N ALA A 6 0.75 -7.49 -9.82
CA ALA A 6 2.16 -7.69 -9.49
C ALA A 6 2.43 -7.25 -8.03
N SER A 7 1.95 -8.06 -7.11
CA SER A 7 2.08 -7.86 -5.66
C SER A 7 1.95 -9.17 -4.89
N GLN A 8 2.81 -9.36 -3.90
CA GLN A 8 2.73 -10.47 -2.93
C GLN A 8 1.77 -10.17 -1.77
N SER A 9 1.24 -8.95 -1.65
CA SER A 9 0.40 -8.55 -0.52
C SER A 9 -0.95 -9.26 -0.54
N PRO A 10 -1.27 -10.13 0.45
CA PRO A 10 -2.58 -10.77 0.52
C PRO A 10 -3.72 -9.75 0.60
N ARG A 11 -3.50 -8.64 1.30
CA ARG A 11 -4.50 -7.56 1.45
C ARG A 11 -4.88 -6.93 0.12
N ARG A 12 -3.92 -6.70 -0.78
CA ARG A 12 -4.21 -6.18 -2.12
C ARG A 12 -4.96 -7.18 -2.99
N GLN A 13 -4.65 -8.47 -2.84
CA GLN A 13 -5.37 -9.55 -3.53
C GLN A 13 -6.82 -9.61 -3.05
N GLU A 14 -7.05 -9.57 -1.74
CA GLU A 14 -8.39 -9.52 -1.15
C GLU A 14 -9.18 -8.31 -1.63
N LEU A 15 -8.59 -7.12 -1.63
CA LEU A 15 -9.24 -5.89 -2.07
C LEU A 15 -9.60 -5.94 -3.56
N LEU A 16 -8.71 -6.46 -4.40
CA LEU A 16 -8.98 -6.58 -5.82
C LEU A 16 -10.12 -7.57 -6.11
N ALA A 17 -10.15 -8.70 -5.39
CA ALA A 17 -11.25 -9.67 -5.46
C ALA A 17 -12.57 -9.07 -4.93
N HIS A 18 -12.53 -8.32 -3.83
CA HIS A 18 -13.70 -7.66 -3.22
C HIS A 18 -14.43 -6.71 -4.17
N ILE A 19 -13.71 -6.03 -5.05
CA ILE A 19 -14.32 -5.13 -6.03
C ILE A 19 -14.77 -5.84 -7.32
N GLY A 20 -14.77 -7.18 -7.33
CA GLY A 20 -15.30 -7.99 -8.44
C GLY A 20 -14.30 -8.27 -9.56
N VAL A 21 -13.01 -8.02 -9.37
CA VAL A 21 -11.99 -8.48 -10.32
C VAL A 21 -11.72 -9.96 -10.06
N GLU A 22 -12.24 -10.82 -10.93
CA GLU A 22 -12.09 -12.26 -10.82
C GLU A 22 -11.00 -12.80 -11.77
N GLY A 23 -10.41 -13.95 -11.42
CA GLY A 23 -9.47 -14.66 -12.28
C GLY A 23 -8.18 -13.93 -12.59
N PHE A 24 -7.82 -12.89 -11.80
CA PHE A 24 -6.52 -12.24 -11.95
C PHE A 24 -5.38 -13.17 -11.53
N LYS A 25 -4.23 -12.98 -12.16
CA LYS A 25 -2.99 -13.66 -11.79
C LYS A 25 -2.20 -12.80 -10.81
N THR A 26 -1.44 -13.42 -9.92
CA THR A 26 -0.47 -12.73 -9.08
C THR A 26 0.93 -12.93 -9.64
N LEU A 27 1.75 -11.88 -9.56
CA LEU A 27 3.15 -11.91 -9.95
C LEU A 27 4.01 -11.40 -8.78
N SER A 28 5.00 -12.20 -8.40
CA SER A 28 6.03 -11.78 -7.44
C SER A 28 7.15 -11.06 -8.19
N LEU A 29 7.54 -9.90 -7.67
CA LEU A 29 8.66 -9.14 -8.18
C LEU A 29 9.72 -9.00 -7.09
N ASP A 30 10.95 -9.19 -7.48
CA ASP A 30 12.13 -8.82 -6.69
C ASP A 30 12.83 -7.67 -7.41
N ILE A 31 12.60 -6.45 -6.95
CA ILE A 31 13.20 -5.24 -7.52
C ILE A 31 13.79 -4.39 -6.41
N ASP A 32 14.80 -3.62 -6.77
CA ASP A 32 15.27 -2.53 -5.93
C ASP A 32 14.20 -1.44 -5.82
N GLU A 33 13.66 -1.21 -4.62
CA GLU A 33 12.64 -0.19 -4.32
C GLU A 33 13.24 1.18 -3.96
N SER A 34 14.51 1.41 -4.28
CA SER A 34 15.16 2.71 -4.10
C SER A 34 14.49 3.78 -4.99
N TYR A 35 14.47 4.99 -4.50
CA TYR A 35 13.86 6.16 -5.13
C TYR A 35 14.75 7.40 -4.92
N PRO A 36 14.66 8.43 -5.79
CA PRO A 36 15.39 9.69 -5.64
C PRO A 36 15.01 10.44 -4.36
N GLU A 37 15.98 11.13 -3.78
CA GLU A 37 15.72 12.04 -2.65
C GLU A 37 14.88 13.25 -3.09
N GLY A 38 14.18 13.86 -2.13
CA GLY A 38 13.43 15.10 -2.35
C GLY A 38 12.06 14.94 -3.02
N LEU A 39 11.62 13.71 -3.30
CA LEU A 39 10.26 13.48 -3.80
C LEU A 39 9.21 13.74 -2.72
N SER A 40 8.04 14.25 -3.13
CA SER A 40 6.85 14.28 -2.26
C SER A 40 6.42 12.87 -1.87
N PRO A 41 5.59 12.68 -0.81
CA PRO A 41 5.00 11.38 -0.48
C PRO A 41 4.34 10.70 -1.67
N GLU A 42 3.50 11.44 -2.39
CA GLU A 42 2.75 10.96 -3.55
C GLU A 42 3.67 10.58 -4.71
N ASP A 43 4.69 11.39 -4.97
CA ASP A 43 5.65 11.11 -6.04
C ASP A 43 6.52 9.90 -5.72
N THR A 44 6.87 9.70 -4.46
CA THR A 44 7.65 8.55 -4.01
C THR A 44 6.91 7.24 -4.31
N VAL A 45 5.66 7.12 -3.84
CA VAL A 45 4.88 5.88 -4.04
C VAL A 45 4.48 5.67 -5.50
N ARG A 46 4.22 6.74 -6.27
CA ARG A 46 4.00 6.66 -7.72
C ARG A 46 5.25 6.19 -8.46
N TYR A 47 6.42 6.69 -8.06
CA TYR A 47 7.70 6.29 -8.65
C TYR A 47 7.96 4.79 -8.45
N ILE A 48 7.79 4.29 -7.21
CA ILE A 48 8.01 2.88 -6.90
C ILE A 48 6.96 1.99 -7.59
N ALA A 49 5.69 2.40 -7.58
CA ALA A 49 4.63 1.66 -8.29
C ALA A 49 4.94 1.56 -9.79
N LYS A 50 5.42 2.65 -10.42
CA LYS A 50 5.87 2.63 -11.82
C LYS A 50 7.04 1.66 -12.03
N LYS A 51 8.06 1.73 -11.19
CA LYS A 51 9.24 0.86 -11.28
C LYS A 51 8.85 -0.63 -11.20
N LYS A 52 7.90 -0.96 -10.32
CA LYS A 52 7.28 -2.29 -10.25
C LYS A 52 6.54 -2.65 -11.54
N CYS A 53 5.78 -1.69 -12.09
CA CYS A 53 5.02 -1.91 -13.32
C CYS A 53 5.93 -2.16 -14.54
N ASP A 54 7.01 -1.41 -14.68
CA ASP A 54 7.98 -1.61 -15.75
C ASP A 54 8.63 -3.01 -15.65
N ALA A 55 9.00 -3.45 -14.45
CA ALA A 55 9.55 -4.78 -14.21
C ALA A 55 8.52 -5.89 -14.52
N ALA A 56 7.26 -5.70 -14.11
CA ALA A 56 6.19 -6.64 -14.42
C ALA A 56 5.91 -6.74 -15.92
N ALA A 57 5.96 -5.62 -16.64
CA ALA A 57 5.70 -5.57 -18.08
C ALA A 57 6.73 -6.39 -18.89
N ALA A 58 7.94 -6.54 -18.39
CA ALA A 58 8.97 -7.37 -19.00
C ALA A 58 8.67 -8.89 -18.88
N LEU A 59 7.77 -9.27 -17.97
CA LEU A 59 7.43 -10.67 -17.63
C LEU A 59 6.02 -11.06 -18.08
N CYS A 60 5.21 -10.10 -18.52
CA CYS A 60 3.81 -10.29 -18.92
C CYS A 60 3.65 -10.24 -20.44
N ALA A 61 2.53 -10.76 -20.95
CA ALA A 61 2.19 -10.59 -22.34
C ALA A 61 1.83 -9.11 -22.67
N PRO A 62 2.07 -8.62 -23.90
CA PRO A 62 1.80 -7.23 -24.27
C PRO A 62 0.35 -6.78 -24.02
N ASP A 63 -0.62 -7.69 -24.10
CA ASP A 63 -2.04 -7.42 -23.93
C ASP A 63 -2.53 -7.59 -22.48
N ASP A 64 -1.66 -8.02 -21.56
CA ASP A 64 -2.06 -8.18 -20.18
C ASP A 64 -2.23 -6.81 -19.48
N LEU A 65 -3.24 -6.70 -18.64
CA LEU A 65 -3.48 -5.54 -17.80
C LEU A 65 -2.74 -5.72 -16.48
N ILE A 66 -1.71 -4.96 -16.28
CA ILE A 66 -0.82 -5.03 -15.14
C ILE A 66 -1.23 -3.98 -14.10
N ILE A 67 -1.38 -4.39 -12.85
CA ILE A 67 -1.66 -3.53 -11.70
C ILE A 67 -0.51 -3.69 -10.71
N THR A 68 0.11 -2.59 -10.34
CA THR A 68 1.13 -2.53 -9.28
C THR A 68 0.78 -1.46 -8.27
N ALA A 69 1.22 -1.62 -7.03
CA ALA A 69 1.04 -0.62 -6.00
C ALA A 69 2.21 -0.61 -5.01
N ASP A 70 2.41 0.55 -4.42
CA ASP A 70 3.32 0.73 -3.29
C ASP A 70 2.69 1.57 -2.21
N THR A 71 2.94 1.24 -0.93
CA THR A 71 2.32 1.92 0.22
C THR A 71 3.38 2.29 1.24
N MET A 72 3.40 3.54 1.64
CA MET A 72 4.28 4.07 2.67
C MET A 72 3.52 4.85 3.73
N VAL A 73 4.06 4.88 4.93
CA VAL A 73 3.60 5.71 6.05
C VAL A 73 4.57 6.87 6.22
N PHE A 74 4.03 8.07 6.37
CA PHE A 74 4.79 9.30 6.57
C PHE A 74 4.37 9.96 7.88
N LEU A 75 5.36 10.22 8.74
CA LEU A 75 5.18 10.98 9.97
C LEU A 75 6.06 12.22 9.90
N ASP A 76 5.43 13.39 9.76
CA ASP A 76 6.12 14.63 9.43
C ASP A 76 6.97 14.45 8.15
N ASN A 77 8.30 14.52 8.27
CA ASN A 77 9.24 14.29 7.17
C ASN A 77 9.82 12.87 7.14
N ASP A 78 9.48 12.05 8.13
CA ASP A 78 10.01 10.69 8.25
C ASP A 78 9.16 9.70 7.45
N ARG A 79 9.84 8.78 6.76
CA ARG A 79 9.23 7.68 6.01
C ARG A 79 9.36 6.40 6.83
N LEU A 80 8.23 5.83 7.20
CA LEU A 80 8.17 4.62 8.00
C LEU A 80 7.85 3.44 7.07
N GLY A 81 8.89 2.70 6.71
CA GLY A 81 8.76 1.44 5.97
C GLY A 81 8.34 0.28 6.89
N LYS A 82 8.61 -0.96 6.44
CA LYS A 82 8.46 -2.13 7.30
C LYS A 82 9.53 -2.10 8.40
N PRO A 83 9.19 -2.47 9.64
CA PRO A 83 10.20 -2.55 10.70
C PRO A 83 11.22 -3.64 10.39
N ARG A 84 12.47 -3.40 10.74
CA ARG A 84 13.58 -4.33 10.56
C ARG A 84 13.57 -5.43 11.61
N ASP A 85 13.11 -5.08 12.81
CA ASP A 85 13.05 -5.92 14.01
C ASP A 85 12.01 -5.39 15.00
N GLU A 86 11.84 -6.06 16.13
CA GLU A 86 10.87 -5.66 17.17
C GLU A 86 11.19 -4.30 17.80
N GLU A 87 12.47 -3.95 17.95
CA GLU A 87 12.89 -2.66 18.50
C GLU A 87 12.55 -1.51 17.53
N ASP A 88 12.74 -1.73 16.23
CA ASP A 88 12.34 -0.75 15.22
C ASP A 88 10.81 -0.60 15.15
N ALA A 89 10.05 -1.70 15.29
CA ALA A 89 8.61 -1.66 15.42
C ALA A 89 8.16 -0.86 16.65
N LEU A 90 8.82 -1.07 17.80
CA LEU A 90 8.56 -0.32 19.03
C LEU A 90 8.82 1.17 18.84
N ARG A 91 9.94 1.53 18.21
CA ARG A 91 10.30 2.91 17.89
C ARG A 91 9.24 3.57 17.02
N MET A 92 8.80 2.88 15.93
CA MET A 92 7.78 3.39 15.01
C MET A 92 6.44 3.61 15.71
N LEU A 93 5.94 2.62 16.46
CA LEU A 93 4.66 2.71 17.14
C LEU A 93 4.64 3.77 18.25
N ARG A 94 5.75 3.95 18.98
CA ARG A 94 5.90 5.05 19.94
C ARG A 94 5.83 6.41 19.25
N ALA A 95 6.48 6.57 18.09
CA ALA A 95 6.44 7.80 17.32
C ALA A 95 5.04 8.13 16.80
N LEU A 96 4.22 7.12 16.49
CA LEU A 96 2.84 7.26 16.01
C LEU A 96 1.83 7.48 17.13
N SER A 97 2.15 7.10 18.39
CA SER A 97 1.24 7.16 19.54
C SER A 97 0.73 8.58 19.80
N GLY A 98 -0.61 8.74 19.86
CA GLY A 98 -1.27 10.02 20.12
C GLY A 98 -1.11 11.05 18.99
N ARG A 99 -0.74 10.63 17.77
CA ARG A 99 -0.44 11.54 16.66
C ARG A 99 -1.17 11.14 15.38
N GLY A 100 -1.32 12.13 14.50
CA GLY A 100 -1.74 11.93 13.12
C GLY A 100 -0.54 11.68 12.21
N HIS A 101 -0.70 10.74 11.29
CA HIS A 101 0.27 10.42 10.23
C HIS A 101 -0.43 10.24 8.90
N THR A 102 0.31 10.17 7.81
CA THR A 102 -0.23 10.01 6.46
C THR A 102 0.15 8.64 5.92
N VAL A 103 -0.82 7.91 5.40
CA VAL A 103 -0.60 6.71 4.59
C VAL A 103 -0.84 7.06 3.14
N CYS A 104 0.16 6.81 2.31
CA CYS A 104 0.09 7.11 0.89
C CYS A 104 0.30 5.83 0.09
N THR A 105 -0.61 5.55 -0.86
CA THR A 105 -0.47 4.43 -1.80
C THR A 105 -0.43 4.97 -3.23
N GLY A 106 0.65 4.63 -3.95
CA GLY A 106 0.78 4.83 -5.38
C GLY A 106 0.35 3.59 -6.14
N VAL A 107 -0.31 3.78 -7.27
CA VAL A 107 -0.76 2.70 -8.16
C VAL A 107 -0.33 3.03 -9.59
N SER A 108 0.12 2.00 -10.32
CA SER A 108 0.30 2.05 -11.76
C SER A 108 -0.52 0.94 -12.41
N VAL A 109 -1.29 1.30 -13.44
CA VAL A 109 -2.07 0.39 -14.27
C VAL A 109 -1.60 0.53 -15.71
N ARG A 110 -1.23 -0.60 -16.34
CA ARG A 110 -0.65 -0.58 -17.69
C ARG A 110 -1.17 -1.72 -18.55
N ARG A 111 -1.41 -1.42 -19.84
CA ARG A 111 -1.62 -2.40 -20.89
C ARG A 111 -0.93 -1.92 -22.18
N GLY A 112 0.09 -2.65 -22.62
CA GLY A 112 0.91 -2.24 -23.74
C GLY A 112 1.54 -0.87 -23.54
N ALA A 113 1.25 0.09 -24.42
CA ALA A 113 1.74 1.47 -24.32
C ALA A 113 0.87 2.39 -23.47
N GLN A 114 -0.38 2.00 -23.15
CA GLN A 114 -1.26 2.77 -22.29
C GLN A 114 -0.87 2.54 -20.83
N GLU A 115 -0.62 3.62 -20.10
CA GLU A 115 -0.29 3.59 -18.67
C GLU A 115 -0.99 4.74 -17.95
N GLU A 116 -1.60 4.46 -16.80
CA GLU A 116 -2.12 5.45 -15.87
C GLU A 116 -1.54 5.24 -14.47
N ARG A 117 -1.18 6.34 -13.82
CA ARG A 117 -0.57 6.36 -12.48
C ARG A 117 -1.27 7.38 -11.62
N PHE A 118 -1.52 6.99 -10.38
CA PHE A 118 -2.10 7.89 -9.38
C PHE A 118 -1.56 7.57 -7.99
N ALA A 119 -1.78 8.45 -7.05
CA ALA A 119 -1.52 8.23 -5.64
C ALA A 119 -2.69 8.77 -4.82
N VAL A 120 -2.98 8.12 -3.71
CA VAL A 120 -3.99 8.53 -2.73
C VAL A 120 -3.32 8.64 -1.37
N SER A 121 -3.60 9.74 -0.67
CA SER A 121 -3.12 10.01 0.68
C SER A 121 -4.30 10.02 1.65
N THR A 122 -4.14 9.36 2.80
CA THR A 122 -5.13 9.28 3.87
C THR A 122 -4.47 9.59 5.20
N ARG A 123 -5.09 10.45 6.00
CA ARG A 123 -4.62 10.72 7.36
C ARG A 123 -5.22 9.73 8.35
N VAL A 124 -4.35 9.13 9.15
CA VAL A 124 -4.73 8.22 10.24
C VAL A 124 -4.28 8.83 11.56
N PHE A 125 -5.15 8.79 12.56
CA PHE A 125 -4.89 9.33 13.89
C PHE A 125 -4.92 8.20 14.91
N PHE A 126 -3.84 8.07 15.66
CA PHE A 126 -3.74 7.11 16.74
C PHE A 126 -4.10 7.76 18.08
N ARG A 127 -4.82 7.00 18.91
CA ARG A 127 -4.91 7.34 20.32
C ARG A 127 -3.55 7.20 21.02
N PRO A 128 -3.35 7.81 22.20
CA PRO A 128 -2.19 7.49 23.01
C PRO A 128 -2.13 5.99 23.33
N MET A 129 -0.94 5.40 23.26
CA MET A 129 -0.66 3.99 23.54
C MET A 129 0.38 3.88 24.64
N THR A 130 0.19 2.89 25.51
CA THR A 130 1.21 2.53 26.50
C THR A 130 2.28 1.61 25.87
N ASP A 131 3.45 1.58 26.45
CA ASP A 131 4.52 0.66 26.05
C ASP A 131 4.10 -0.81 26.16
N ASP A 132 3.30 -1.15 27.17
CA ASP A 132 2.80 -2.51 27.35
C ASP A 132 1.85 -2.93 26.22
N GLU A 133 0.95 -2.05 25.78
CA GLU A 133 0.08 -2.29 24.63
C GLU A 133 0.89 -2.47 23.34
N ILE A 134 1.88 -1.61 23.11
CA ILE A 134 2.74 -1.68 21.93
C ILE A 134 3.52 -3.00 21.92
N ARG A 135 4.15 -3.37 23.05
CA ARG A 135 4.89 -4.63 23.16
C ARG A 135 4.00 -5.87 23.01
N ALA A 136 2.79 -5.83 23.58
CA ALA A 136 1.81 -6.91 23.40
C ALA A 136 1.42 -7.07 21.93
N TYR A 137 1.25 -5.96 21.22
CA TYR A 137 0.94 -5.98 19.79
C TYR A 137 2.11 -6.51 18.96
N ILE A 138 3.35 -6.10 19.25
CA ILE A 138 4.55 -6.58 18.54
C ILE A 138 4.70 -8.11 18.68
N LYS A 139 4.45 -8.65 19.88
CA LYS A 139 4.49 -10.11 20.14
C LYS A 139 3.51 -10.93 19.28
N THR A 140 2.51 -10.31 18.68
CA THR A 140 1.61 -11.00 17.74
C THR A 140 2.27 -11.32 16.39
N GLY A 141 3.41 -10.69 16.09
CA GLY A 141 4.06 -10.76 14.79
C GLY A 141 3.39 -9.92 13.69
N GLU A 142 2.18 -9.40 13.93
CA GLU A 142 1.39 -8.65 12.95
C GLU A 142 2.10 -7.41 12.39
N PRO A 143 2.87 -6.63 13.17
CA PRO A 143 3.55 -5.42 12.68
C PRO A 143 4.59 -5.65 11.60
N MET A 144 5.22 -6.82 11.57
CA MET A 144 6.53 -7.01 10.95
C MET A 144 6.54 -6.95 9.42
N ASP A 145 5.41 -7.16 8.77
CA ASP A 145 5.26 -7.09 7.31
C ASP A 145 4.60 -5.80 6.80
N LYS A 146 4.41 -4.81 7.68
CA LYS A 146 3.60 -3.62 7.39
C LYS A 146 4.37 -2.31 7.51
N ALA A 147 4.18 -1.41 6.55
CA ALA A 147 4.69 -0.04 6.65
C ALA A 147 4.12 0.66 7.88
N GLY A 148 4.96 1.35 8.65
CA GLY A 148 4.57 1.99 9.91
C GLY A 148 4.30 1.01 11.06
N ALA A 149 4.59 -0.28 10.87
CA ALA A 149 4.45 -1.34 11.88
C ALA A 149 3.01 -1.56 12.39
N TYR A 150 1.97 -1.35 11.56
CA TYR A 150 0.60 -1.67 11.97
C TYR A 150 -0.31 -2.07 10.81
N GLY A 151 -1.39 -2.82 11.14
CA GLY A 151 -2.47 -3.16 10.23
C GLY A 151 -3.80 -2.56 10.68
N VAL A 152 -4.43 -1.74 9.83
CA VAL A 152 -5.69 -1.05 10.14
C VAL A 152 -6.90 -1.99 10.23
N GLN A 153 -6.82 -3.17 9.63
CA GLN A 153 -7.93 -4.14 9.51
C GLN A 153 -7.88 -5.28 10.53
N SER A 154 -6.88 -5.30 11.41
CA SER A 154 -6.70 -6.35 12.41
C SER A 154 -6.44 -5.74 13.80
N ARG A 155 -5.55 -6.31 14.61
CA ARG A 155 -5.32 -5.82 15.99
C ARG A 155 -4.81 -4.39 16.07
N GLY A 156 -4.06 -3.93 15.05
CA GLY A 156 -3.64 -2.54 14.95
C GLY A 156 -4.80 -1.54 14.87
N ALA A 157 -6.01 -1.99 14.49
CA ALA A 157 -7.23 -1.17 14.53
C ALA A 157 -7.55 -0.63 15.94
N LEU A 158 -7.11 -1.32 17.01
CA LEU A 158 -7.31 -0.88 18.39
C LEU A 158 -6.59 0.43 18.73
N PHE A 159 -5.64 0.83 17.93
CA PHE A 159 -4.89 2.07 18.08
C PHE A 159 -5.48 3.23 17.27
N VAL A 160 -6.28 2.92 16.26
CA VAL A 160 -6.84 3.92 15.34
C VAL A 160 -8.03 4.61 15.98
N GLU A 161 -7.90 5.91 16.21
CA GLU A 161 -8.98 6.76 16.71
C GLU A 161 -9.85 7.31 15.58
N ARG A 162 -9.21 7.72 14.47
CA ARG A 162 -9.90 8.33 13.33
C ARG A 162 -9.11 8.14 12.03
N ILE A 163 -9.84 8.00 10.93
CA ILE A 163 -9.31 8.02 9.57
C ILE A 163 -9.99 9.17 8.82
N ASP A 164 -9.18 9.96 8.12
CA ASP A 164 -9.63 11.06 7.28
C ASP A 164 -9.15 10.81 5.85
N GLY A 165 -10.04 10.28 5.00
CA GLY A 165 -9.79 9.85 3.65
C GLY A 165 -10.20 8.40 3.38
N ASP A 166 -9.52 7.73 2.45
CA ASP A 166 -9.84 6.39 1.97
C ASP A 166 -9.26 5.29 2.89
N PHE A 167 -10.15 4.51 3.52
CA PHE A 167 -9.78 3.36 4.34
C PHE A 167 -9.04 2.27 3.54
N PHE A 168 -9.46 2.00 2.31
CA PHE A 168 -8.84 0.98 1.47
C PHE A 168 -7.45 1.38 1.00
N ASN A 169 -7.21 2.70 0.84
CA ASN A 169 -5.87 3.22 0.65
C ASN A 169 -4.95 2.86 1.84
N VAL A 170 -5.43 2.97 3.08
CA VAL A 170 -4.66 2.59 4.28
C VAL A 170 -4.37 1.09 4.30
N MET A 171 -5.27 0.26 3.78
CA MET A 171 -5.04 -1.18 3.59
C MET A 171 -4.01 -1.50 2.51
N GLY A 172 -3.75 -0.57 1.60
CA GLY A 172 -2.71 -0.66 0.57
C GLY A 172 -3.18 -0.72 -0.88
N LEU A 173 -4.49 -0.49 -1.15
CA LEU A 173 -5.02 -0.39 -2.51
C LEU A 173 -6.27 0.51 -2.52
N PRO A 174 -6.19 1.75 -3.04
CA PRO A 174 -7.32 2.68 -3.11
C PRO A 174 -8.30 2.25 -4.21
N VAL A 175 -9.27 1.43 -3.82
CA VAL A 175 -10.14 0.68 -4.76
C VAL A 175 -11.12 1.57 -5.51
N GLU A 176 -11.56 2.68 -4.91
CA GLU A 176 -12.45 3.65 -5.60
C GLU A 176 -11.74 4.23 -6.83
N GLN A 177 -10.59 4.84 -6.62
CA GLN A 177 -9.80 5.43 -7.71
C GLN A 177 -9.32 4.37 -8.70
N LEU A 178 -8.94 3.18 -8.22
CA LEU A 178 -8.56 2.06 -9.07
C LEU A 178 -9.70 1.63 -9.98
N GLY A 179 -10.94 1.55 -9.46
CA GLY A 179 -12.12 1.21 -10.25
C GLY A 179 -12.36 2.17 -11.42
N LEU A 180 -12.19 3.49 -11.17
CA LEU A 180 -12.30 4.51 -12.22
C LEU A 180 -11.19 4.34 -13.29
N VAL A 181 -9.98 3.99 -12.87
CA VAL A 181 -8.88 3.71 -13.81
C VAL A 181 -9.18 2.44 -14.62
N LEU A 182 -9.58 1.35 -13.96
CA LEU A 182 -9.90 0.08 -14.62
C LEU A 182 -11.00 0.23 -15.67
N ALA A 183 -12.01 1.07 -15.42
CA ALA A 183 -13.05 1.37 -16.40
C ALA A 183 -12.49 1.99 -17.69
N ARG A 184 -11.45 2.85 -17.61
CA ARG A 184 -10.77 3.42 -18.78
C ARG A 184 -9.95 2.38 -19.57
N PHE A 185 -9.57 1.29 -18.90
CA PHE A 185 -8.96 0.13 -19.56
C PHE A 185 -9.99 -0.91 -20.04
N GLY A 186 -11.30 -0.59 -19.95
CA GLY A 186 -12.38 -1.45 -20.42
C GLY A 186 -12.78 -2.58 -19.47
N VAL A 187 -12.33 -2.52 -18.21
CA VAL A 187 -12.76 -3.45 -17.16
C VAL A 187 -14.01 -2.88 -16.49
N LYS A 188 -15.15 -3.53 -16.67
CA LYS A 188 -16.41 -3.14 -16.05
C LYS A 188 -16.58 -3.91 -14.73
N LEU A 189 -16.75 -3.18 -13.63
CA LEU A 189 -16.95 -3.74 -12.29
C LEU A 189 -18.40 -3.64 -11.81
N LEU A 190 -19.16 -2.69 -12.38
CA LEU A 190 -20.57 -2.43 -12.10
C LEU A 190 -21.35 -2.28 -13.42
#